data_b837fb305d4c7f7a3615e4cb80b79eac
#
_entry.id   b837fb305d4c7f7a3615e4cb80b79eac
#
_cell.length_a   1.000
_cell.length_b   1.000
_cell.length_c   1.000
_cell.angle_alpha   90.00
_cell.angle_beta   90.00
_cell.angle_gamma   90.00
#
_symmetry.space_group_name_H-M   'P 1'
#
loop_
_entity.id
_entity.type
_entity.pdbx_description
1 polymer ?
#
loop_
_entity_poly.entity_id
_entity_poly.type
_entity_poly.pdbx_seq_one_letter_code
_entity_poly.pdbx_strand_id
1 'polypeptide(L)'
;IVPWSGFTVKSLVEFCKPVGNPQYVVMKTLSDSKVMPGQKDFLYPWPYTEGLAMDEAMNDLAFIATGLYGKPMPKQNGAPVRIVVPWKYGYKSIKSVVTMDFTSNEPPTFWNRLISNEYGFYSNVEPKKAHPRWSQAQEQLIPTMERRPTLQYNGYEKYVAGMYNGKEF
;
A
#
# COMPACT_ATOMS: atom_id res chain seq x y z
N ILE A 1 4.10 -14.84 -6.53
CA ILE A 1 5.23 -14.04 -6.01
C ILE A 1 5.84 -13.29 -7.17
N VAL A 2 6.08 -12.00 -6.99
CA VAL A 2 6.75 -11.15 -7.98
C VAL A 2 8.13 -10.79 -7.44
N PRO A 3 9.22 -11.06 -8.16
CA PRO A 3 10.59 -10.71 -7.76
C PRO A 3 10.83 -9.21 -8.01
N TRP A 4 10.50 -8.39 -7.03
CA TRP A 4 10.73 -6.95 -7.05
C TRP A 4 12.21 -6.63 -6.82
N SER A 5 12.71 -5.61 -7.50
CA SER A 5 14.01 -4.97 -7.24
C SER A 5 13.79 -3.59 -6.67
N GLY A 6 14.57 -3.19 -5.66
CA GLY A 6 14.42 -1.88 -5.03
C GLY A 6 15.08 -1.84 -3.65
N PHE A 7 14.49 -1.08 -2.72
CA PHE A 7 15.00 -0.87 -1.36
C PHE A 7 13.86 -0.65 -0.36
N THR A 8 14.14 -0.71 0.94
CA THR A 8 13.11 -0.54 1.97
C THR A 8 12.65 0.90 2.09
N VAL A 9 11.37 1.12 2.47
CA VAL A 9 10.89 2.47 2.83
C VAL A 9 11.71 3.04 3.97
N LYS A 10 12.08 2.21 4.95
CA LYS A 10 12.97 2.55 6.06
C LYS A 10 14.26 3.21 5.60
N SER A 11 14.95 2.64 4.61
CA SER A 11 16.20 3.22 4.08
C SER A 11 16.01 4.63 3.55
N LEU A 12 14.87 4.90 2.90
CA LEU A 12 14.55 6.24 2.44
C LEU A 12 14.26 7.20 3.59
N VAL A 13 13.48 6.77 4.59
CA VAL A 13 13.16 7.57 5.78
C VAL A 13 14.45 7.94 6.52
N GLU A 14 15.34 6.97 6.76
CA GLU A 14 16.63 7.20 7.40
C GLU A 14 17.53 8.14 6.60
N PHE A 15 17.50 8.06 5.28
CA PHE A 15 18.24 8.97 4.40
C PHE A 15 17.67 10.40 4.45
N CYS A 16 16.35 10.57 4.40
CA CYS A 16 15.68 11.86 4.40
C CYS A 16 15.77 12.60 5.75
N LYS A 17 15.88 11.85 6.86
CA LYS A 17 15.94 12.41 8.23
C LYS A 17 14.83 13.44 8.48
N PRO A 18 13.56 13.06 8.38
CA PRO A 18 12.46 13.99 8.52
C PRO A 18 12.51 14.71 9.87
N VAL A 19 12.25 16.02 9.86
CA VAL A 19 12.25 16.85 11.05
C VAL A 19 10.93 16.75 11.83
N GLY A 20 10.94 17.09 13.11
CA GLY A 20 9.79 16.92 13.99
C GLY A 20 9.65 15.45 14.42
N ASN A 21 8.48 15.01 14.71
CA ASN A 21 8.17 13.62 15.04
C ASN A 21 7.00 13.14 14.18
N PRO A 22 7.20 12.93 12.88
CA PRO A 22 6.13 12.51 12.00
C PRO A 22 5.61 11.13 12.41
N GLN A 23 4.29 10.96 12.35
CA GLN A 23 3.62 9.71 12.70
C GLN A 23 3.22 8.91 11.45
N TYR A 24 3.22 9.57 10.28
CA TYR A 24 2.78 8.96 9.03
C TYR A 24 3.63 9.40 7.84
N VAL A 25 3.67 8.52 6.84
CA VAL A 25 4.21 8.79 5.51
C VAL A 25 3.03 8.85 4.55
N VAL A 26 2.93 9.91 3.75
CA VAL A 26 1.89 10.12 2.74
C VAL A 26 2.51 10.04 1.36
N MET A 27 1.92 9.26 0.48
CA MET A 27 2.41 9.05 -0.88
C MET A 27 1.33 9.42 -1.90
N LYS A 28 1.73 10.07 -2.99
CA LYS A 28 0.81 10.45 -4.07
C LYS A 28 1.33 9.96 -5.40
N THR A 29 0.40 9.49 -6.22
CA THR A 29 0.67 9.09 -7.59
C THR A 29 0.83 10.30 -8.52
N LEU A 30 1.48 10.10 -9.65
CA LEU A 30 1.50 11.10 -10.74
C LEU A 30 0.07 11.55 -11.07
N SER A 31 -0.14 12.86 -11.12
CA SER A 31 -1.40 13.48 -11.53
C SER A 31 -1.23 14.14 -12.90
N ASP A 32 -1.52 13.38 -13.94
CA ASP A 32 -1.49 13.85 -15.34
C ASP A 32 -2.53 13.09 -16.16
N SER A 33 -3.67 13.72 -16.39
CA SER A 33 -4.77 13.13 -17.15
C SER A 33 -4.50 12.95 -18.66
N LYS A 34 -3.40 13.51 -19.18
CA LYS A 34 -2.96 13.24 -20.56
C LYS A 34 -2.27 11.88 -20.66
N VAL A 35 -1.50 11.52 -19.63
CA VAL A 35 -0.78 10.25 -19.53
C VAL A 35 -1.66 9.14 -18.92
N MET A 36 -2.52 9.51 -17.97
CA MET A 36 -3.43 8.63 -17.25
C MET A 36 -4.89 9.05 -17.48
N PRO A 37 -5.53 8.68 -18.59
CA PRO A 37 -6.86 9.16 -18.96
C PRO A 37 -7.97 8.91 -17.92
N GLY A 38 -7.84 7.84 -17.11
CA GLY A 38 -8.76 7.55 -16.02
C GLY A 38 -8.83 8.64 -14.95
N GLN A 39 -7.80 9.50 -14.84
CA GLN A 39 -7.80 10.63 -13.92
C GLN A 39 -8.71 11.79 -14.35
N LYS A 40 -9.33 11.72 -15.54
CA LYS A 40 -10.38 12.65 -15.96
C LYS A 40 -11.72 12.41 -15.26
N ASP A 41 -11.87 11.25 -14.64
CA ASP A 41 -13.08 10.93 -13.89
C ASP A 41 -13.10 11.73 -12.59
N PHE A 42 -13.96 12.74 -12.53
CA PHE A 42 -14.11 13.65 -11.41
C PHE A 42 -14.81 13.04 -10.17
N LEU A 43 -15.39 11.85 -10.32
CA LEU A 43 -16.01 11.12 -9.20
C LEU A 43 -14.95 10.57 -8.23
N TYR A 44 -13.70 10.49 -8.68
CA TYR A 44 -12.59 9.99 -7.86
C TYR A 44 -11.71 11.13 -7.34
N PRO A 45 -11.24 11.06 -6.08
CA PRO A 45 -10.43 12.11 -5.44
C PRO A 45 -8.95 12.04 -5.86
N TRP A 46 -8.67 12.18 -7.17
CA TRP A 46 -7.30 12.22 -7.68
C TRP A 46 -6.46 13.36 -7.08
N PRO A 47 -5.13 13.22 -6.97
CA PRO A 47 -4.32 12.02 -7.27
C PRO A 47 -4.59 10.87 -6.31
N TYR A 48 -4.29 9.64 -6.74
CA TYR A 48 -4.32 8.50 -5.84
C TYR A 48 -3.35 8.75 -4.70
N THR A 49 -3.86 8.72 -3.47
CA THR A 49 -3.13 9.04 -2.25
C THR A 49 -3.22 7.88 -1.29
N GLU A 50 -2.09 7.45 -0.75
CA GLU A 50 -2.00 6.41 0.28
C GLU A 50 -1.10 6.86 1.42
N GLY A 51 -1.28 6.21 2.58
CA GLY A 51 -0.46 6.45 3.76
C GLY A 51 -0.03 5.17 4.43
N LEU A 52 1.07 5.27 5.15
CA LEU A 52 1.56 4.27 6.11
C LEU A 52 1.80 4.96 7.44
N ALA A 53 1.50 4.28 8.55
CA ALA A 53 2.00 4.70 9.85
C ALA A 53 3.53 4.60 9.86
N MET A 54 4.20 5.37 10.71
CA MET A 54 5.66 5.41 10.72
C MET A 54 6.28 4.06 11.11
N ASP A 55 5.68 3.33 12.03
CA ASP A 55 6.10 1.98 12.39
C ASP A 55 5.99 1.00 11.21
N GLU A 56 4.94 1.12 10.40
CA GLU A 56 4.80 0.36 9.15
C GLU A 56 5.88 0.74 8.12
N ALA A 57 6.14 2.03 7.95
CA ALA A 57 7.16 2.53 7.03
C ALA A 57 8.58 2.09 7.45
N MET A 58 8.82 1.95 8.75
CA MET A 58 10.10 1.49 9.32
C MET A 58 10.22 -0.03 9.38
N ASN A 59 9.20 -0.79 9.03
CA ASN A 59 9.28 -2.25 8.94
C ASN A 59 10.06 -2.67 7.68
N ASP A 60 10.96 -3.64 7.82
CA ASP A 60 11.82 -4.11 6.73
C ASP A 60 11.06 -4.73 5.54
N LEU A 61 9.79 -5.09 5.72
CA LEU A 61 8.93 -5.59 4.65
C LEU A 61 8.26 -4.49 3.83
N ALA A 62 8.24 -3.22 4.30
CA ALA A 62 7.76 -2.09 3.52
C ALA A 62 8.83 -1.71 2.48
N PHE A 63 8.49 -1.84 1.19
CA PHE A 63 9.47 -1.83 0.11
C PHE A 63 9.09 -0.84 -0.99
N ILE A 64 10.10 -0.12 -1.51
CA ILE A 64 10.02 0.73 -2.69
C ILE A 64 10.59 -0.06 -3.86
N ALA A 65 9.73 -0.47 -4.77
CA ALA A 65 10.14 -1.22 -5.94
C ALA A 65 10.44 -0.26 -7.11
N THR A 66 11.62 -0.41 -7.69
CA THR A 66 12.14 0.31 -8.87
C THR A 66 12.20 -0.57 -10.11
N GLY A 67 11.99 -1.89 -9.94
CA GLY A 67 12.03 -2.86 -11.01
C GLY A 67 11.41 -4.20 -10.62
N LEU A 68 11.28 -5.09 -11.61
CA LEU A 68 10.83 -6.47 -11.43
C LEU A 68 11.50 -7.39 -12.45
N TYR A 69 11.70 -8.67 -12.07
CA TYR A 69 12.40 -9.66 -12.89
C TYR A 69 13.76 -9.18 -13.39
N GLY A 70 14.52 -8.42 -12.56
CA GLY A 70 15.83 -7.86 -12.93
C GLY A 70 15.81 -6.76 -13.98
N LYS A 71 14.64 -6.19 -14.30
CA LYS A 71 14.45 -5.13 -15.29
C LYS A 71 13.86 -3.87 -14.63
N PRO A 72 14.06 -2.67 -15.20
CA PRO A 72 13.39 -1.44 -14.77
C PRO A 72 11.88 -1.58 -14.73
N MET A 73 11.24 -0.83 -13.85
CA MET A 73 9.79 -0.87 -13.64
C MET A 73 9.03 -0.45 -14.91
N PRO A 74 8.16 -1.31 -15.49
CA PRO A 74 7.26 -0.90 -16.56
C PRO A 74 6.20 0.10 -16.06
N LYS A 75 5.71 0.96 -16.95
CA LYS A 75 4.69 1.99 -16.61
C LYS A 75 3.45 1.40 -15.94
N GLN A 76 2.87 0.35 -16.52
CA GLN A 76 1.67 -0.31 -15.97
C GLN A 76 1.89 -0.98 -14.61
N ASN A 77 3.12 -1.33 -14.27
CA ASN A 77 3.47 -1.94 -12.99
C ASN A 77 3.80 -0.91 -11.90
N GLY A 78 3.90 0.37 -12.27
CA GLY A 78 4.02 1.47 -11.32
C GLY A 78 5.27 2.33 -11.42
N ALA A 79 5.90 2.44 -12.63
CA ALA A 79 6.99 3.42 -12.81
C ALA A 79 6.53 4.85 -12.42
N PRO A 80 7.45 5.73 -11.90
CA PRO A 80 8.88 5.48 -11.68
C PRO A 80 9.19 4.52 -10.55
N VAL A 81 8.40 4.54 -9.48
CA VAL A 81 8.51 3.64 -8.32
C VAL A 81 7.12 3.29 -7.79
N ARG A 82 7.02 2.15 -7.13
CA ARG A 82 5.80 1.74 -6.42
C ARG A 82 6.12 1.26 -5.03
N ILE A 83 5.10 1.28 -4.17
CA ILE A 83 5.18 0.67 -2.85
C ILE A 83 4.73 -0.80 -2.93
N VAL A 84 5.35 -1.63 -2.12
CA VAL A 84 4.95 -3.02 -1.87
C VAL A 84 4.88 -3.22 -0.36
N VAL A 85 3.68 -3.48 0.14
CA VAL A 85 3.40 -3.80 1.55
C VAL A 85 2.67 -5.14 1.59
N PRO A 86 3.42 -6.26 1.65
CA PRO A 86 2.89 -7.59 1.34
C PRO A 86 1.83 -8.10 2.32
N TRP A 87 1.73 -7.54 3.50
CA TRP A 87 0.76 -7.94 4.52
C TRP A 87 -0.58 -7.19 4.46
N LYS A 88 -0.68 -6.20 3.56
CA LYS A 88 -1.87 -5.36 3.36
C LYS A 88 -2.62 -5.72 2.08
N TYR A 89 -3.87 -5.30 2.00
CA TYR A 89 -4.61 -5.38 0.74
C TYR A 89 -3.93 -4.57 -0.36
N GLY A 90 -4.02 -5.06 -1.60
CA GLY A 90 -3.23 -4.58 -2.74
C GLY A 90 -3.38 -3.10 -3.06
N TYR A 91 -4.51 -2.47 -2.72
CA TYR A 91 -4.72 -1.04 -2.95
C TYR A 91 -3.81 -0.14 -2.08
N LYS A 92 -3.28 -0.66 -0.97
CA LYS A 92 -2.27 0.04 -0.15
C LYS A 92 -0.90 0.10 -0.84
N SER A 93 -0.65 -0.75 -1.82
CA SER A 93 0.60 -0.79 -2.59
C SER A 93 0.54 0.20 -3.77
N ILE A 94 0.53 1.49 -3.46
CA ILE A 94 0.41 2.60 -4.42
C ILE A 94 1.46 2.53 -5.52
N LYS A 95 1.04 2.81 -6.78
CA LYS A 95 1.89 2.81 -7.98
C LYS A 95 2.20 4.24 -8.45
N SER A 96 3.26 4.36 -9.26
CA SER A 96 3.64 5.62 -9.92
C SER A 96 3.79 6.78 -8.92
N VAL A 97 4.45 6.50 -7.82
CA VAL A 97 4.68 7.47 -6.73
C VAL A 97 5.63 8.56 -7.20
N VAL A 98 5.23 9.81 -7.02
CA VAL A 98 6.02 10.99 -7.37
C VAL A 98 6.23 11.94 -6.21
N THR A 99 5.45 11.81 -5.13
CA THR A 99 5.69 12.53 -3.88
C THR A 99 5.59 11.60 -2.69
N MET A 100 6.39 11.89 -1.66
CA MET A 100 6.36 11.28 -0.36
C MET A 100 6.54 12.36 0.70
N ASP A 101 5.50 12.59 1.47
CA ASP A 101 5.45 13.62 2.50
C ASP A 101 5.40 12.97 3.89
N PHE A 102 5.88 13.68 4.92
CA PHE A 102 5.81 13.23 6.31
C PHE A 102 4.83 14.12 7.08
N THR A 103 3.97 13.51 7.91
CA THR A 103 2.95 14.25 8.67
C THR A 103 2.76 13.68 10.07
N SER A 104 2.33 14.53 11.02
CA SER A 104 1.95 14.11 12.37
C SER A 104 0.52 13.59 12.45
N ASN A 105 -0.35 13.94 11.50
CA ASN A 105 -1.75 13.53 11.49
C ASN A 105 -1.98 12.40 10.47
N GLU A 106 -2.90 11.48 10.81
CA GLU A 106 -3.33 10.43 9.88
C GLU A 106 -3.88 11.03 8.59
N PRO A 107 -3.30 10.70 7.43
CA PRO A 107 -3.73 11.27 6.17
C PRO A 107 -5.00 10.59 5.65
N PRO A 108 -5.89 11.35 5.01
CA PRO A 108 -6.99 10.74 4.26
C PRO A 108 -6.44 10.00 3.03
N THR A 109 -6.79 8.73 2.89
CA THR A 109 -6.40 7.90 1.74
C THR A 109 -7.46 7.92 0.64
N PHE A 110 -7.11 7.50 -0.56
CA PHE A 110 -8.00 7.55 -1.73
C PHE A 110 -9.32 6.81 -1.50
N TRP A 111 -9.26 5.55 -1.08
CA TRP A 111 -10.47 4.75 -0.85
C TRP A 111 -11.23 5.15 0.40
N ASN A 112 -10.53 5.54 1.47
CA ASN A 112 -11.18 6.06 2.67
C ASN A 112 -11.99 7.34 2.39
N ARG A 113 -11.49 8.23 1.54
CA ARG A 113 -12.22 9.43 1.10
C ARG A 113 -13.47 9.11 0.29
N LEU A 114 -13.46 8.01 -0.46
CA LEU A 114 -14.60 7.57 -1.28
C LEU A 114 -15.66 6.86 -0.45
N ILE A 115 -15.22 5.87 0.35
CA ILE A 115 -16.13 4.96 1.07
C ILE A 115 -15.48 4.58 2.40
N SER A 116 -15.52 5.49 3.38
CA SER A 116 -14.82 5.33 4.67
C SER A 116 -15.32 4.16 5.52
N ASN A 117 -16.56 3.73 5.32
CA ASN A 117 -17.13 2.57 6.02
C ASN A 117 -16.66 1.21 5.47
N GLU A 118 -16.04 1.19 4.30
CA GLU A 118 -15.52 -0.03 3.68
C GLU A 118 -13.99 -0.12 3.73
N TYR A 119 -13.29 1.03 3.72
CA TYR A 119 -11.84 1.10 3.59
C TYR A 119 -11.21 1.89 4.74
N GLY A 120 -10.66 1.17 5.71
CA GLY A 120 -9.91 1.75 6.82
C GLY A 120 -8.50 2.20 6.41
N PHE A 121 -7.82 2.92 7.30
CA PHE A 121 -6.46 3.40 7.05
C PHE A 121 -5.44 2.25 6.94
N TYR A 122 -5.43 1.34 7.91
CA TYR A 122 -4.43 0.27 7.95
C TYR A 122 -4.65 -0.78 6.87
N SER A 123 -5.88 -1.25 6.70
CA SER A 123 -6.27 -2.19 5.64
C SER A 123 -5.35 -3.41 5.50
N ASN A 124 -5.05 -4.01 6.63
CA ASN A 124 -4.30 -5.26 6.69
C ASN A 124 -5.17 -6.41 6.21
N VAL A 125 -4.54 -7.45 5.66
CA VAL A 125 -5.26 -8.66 5.27
C VAL A 125 -5.74 -9.39 6.52
N GLU A 126 -7.05 -9.31 6.76
CA GLU A 126 -7.77 -9.92 7.90
C GLU A 126 -8.90 -10.82 7.38
N PRO A 127 -8.67 -12.14 7.25
CA PRO A 127 -9.66 -13.05 6.69
C PRO A 127 -10.92 -13.22 7.53
N LYS A 128 -10.84 -12.92 8.83
CA LYS A 128 -11.98 -13.02 9.75
C LYS A 128 -12.92 -11.82 9.66
N LYS A 129 -12.44 -10.69 9.10
CA LYS A 129 -13.23 -9.48 8.90
C LYS A 129 -13.73 -9.43 7.45
N ALA A 130 -15.02 -9.68 7.26
CA ALA A 130 -15.62 -9.57 5.94
C ALA A 130 -15.68 -8.11 5.48
N HIS A 131 -15.47 -7.88 4.19
CA HIS A 131 -15.85 -6.62 3.56
C HIS A 131 -17.39 -6.53 3.53
N PRO A 132 -18.01 -5.35 3.63
CA PRO A 132 -19.49 -5.23 3.63
C PRO A 132 -20.18 -5.89 2.45
N ARG A 133 -19.50 -6.02 1.29
CA ARG A 133 -20.07 -6.57 0.05
C ARG A 133 -19.59 -7.96 -0.32
N TRP A 134 -18.51 -8.48 0.31
CA TRP A 134 -17.96 -9.82 0.03
C TRP A 134 -17.15 -10.37 1.20
N SER A 135 -16.84 -11.67 1.15
CA SER A 135 -15.95 -12.31 2.11
C SER A 135 -14.51 -12.28 1.65
N GLN A 136 -13.57 -12.07 2.59
CA GLN A 136 -12.12 -12.13 2.38
C GLN A 136 -11.51 -13.43 2.92
N ALA A 137 -12.35 -14.39 3.36
CA ALA A 137 -11.88 -15.62 4.00
C ALA A 137 -11.13 -16.58 3.06
N GLN A 138 -11.30 -16.42 1.74
CA GLN A 138 -10.63 -17.24 0.73
C GLN A 138 -9.98 -16.38 -0.34
N GLU A 139 -8.85 -16.82 -0.82
CA GLU A 139 -8.14 -16.25 -1.97
C GLU A 139 -8.02 -17.25 -3.11
N GLN A 140 -7.78 -16.75 -4.32
CA GLN A 140 -7.60 -17.57 -5.50
C GLN A 140 -6.21 -17.31 -6.10
N LEU A 141 -5.46 -18.37 -6.33
CA LEU A 141 -4.16 -18.31 -7.00
C LEU A 141 -4.37 -18.11 -8.51
N ILE A 142 -3.88 -17.00 -9.05
CA ILE A 142 -4.08 -16.65 -10.46
C ILE A 142 -3.58 -17.75 -11.42
N PRO A 143 -2.37 -18.35 -11.27
CA PRO A 143 -1.89 -19.32 -12.25
C PRO A 143 -2.69 -20.63 -12.30
N THR A 144 -3.14 -21.11 -11.14
CA THR A 144 -3.79 -22.43 -10.99
C THR A 144 -5.28 -22.34 -10.84
N MET A 145 -5.83 -21.14 -10.58
CA MET A 145 -7.22 -20.90 -10.19
C MET A 145 -7.65 -21.67 -8.91
N GLU A 146 -6.70 -22.23 -8.19
CA GLU A 146 -6.91 -22.92 -6.92
C GLU A 146 -7.40 -21.95 -5.86
N ARG A 147 -8.41 -22.34 -5.09
CA ARG A 147 -8.90 -21.61 -3.92
C ARG A 147 -8.28 -22.17 -2.65
N ARG A 148 -7.86 -21.28 -1.77
CA ARG A 148 -7.32 -21.63 -0.47
C ARG A 148 -7.75 -20.61 0.59
N PRO A 149 -7.71 -20.96 1.89
CA PRO A 149 -7.92 -20.00 2.97
C PRO A 149 -6.93 -18.85 2.87
N THR A 150 -7.42 -17.62 3.02
CA THR A 150 -6.57 -16.43 3.14
C THR A 150 -5.85 -16.46 4.48
N LEU A 151 -4.54 -16.23 4.48
CA LEU A 151 -3.75 -16.16 5.70
C LEU A 151 -3.81 -14.75 6.30
N GLN A 152 -3.88 -14.67 7.63
CA GLN A 152 -3.74 -13.43 8.38
C GLN A 152 -2.48 -12.68 7.91
N TYR A 153 -2.60 -11.37 7.62
CA TYR A 153 -1.50 -10.56 7.06
C TYR A 153 -0.80 -11.22 5.87
N ASN A 154 -1.52 -11.97 5.02
CA ASN A 154 -0.93 -12.78 3.93
C ASN A 154 0.18 -13.75 4.40
N GLY A 155 0.15 -14.19 5.65
CA GLY A 155 1.17 -15.07 6.24
C GLY A 155 2.38 -14.36 6.83
N TYR A 156 2.37 -13.03 6.90
CA TYR A 156 3.44 -12.24 7.52
C TYR A 156 3.19 -11.92 9.00
N GLU A 157 2.23 -12.54 9.64
CA GLU A 157 1.77 -12.27 11.02
C GLU A 157 2.93 -12.12 12.02
N LYS A 158 3.86 -13.07 12.04
CA LYS A 158 5.00 -13.06 12.97
C LYS A 158 5.93 -11.84 12.85
N TYR A 159 5.86 -11.12 11.71
CA TYR A 159 6.72 -9.96 11.45
C TYR A 159 6.02 -8.63 11.68
N VAL A 160 4.68 -8.63 11.66
CA VAL A 160 3.93 -7.37 11.58
C VAL A 160 2.84 -7.23 12.66
N ALA A 161 2.32 -8.32 13.22
CA ALA A 161 1.18 -8.26 14.15
C ALA A 161 1.45 -7.37 15.36
N GLY A 162 2.68 -7.37 15.87
CA GLY A 162 3.06 -6.57 17.04
C GLY A 162 2.96 -5.04 16.85
N MET A 163 2.85 -4.55 15.63
CA MET A 163 2.68 -3.12 15.35
C MET A 163 1.25 -2.63 15.62
N TYR A 164 0.25 -3.51 15.60
CA TYR A 164 -1.14 -3.07 15.51
C TYR A 164 -1.88 -3.06 16.86
N ASN A 165 -1.62 -4.01 17.76
CA ASN A 165 -2.23 -4.05 19.09
C ASN A 165 -3.76 -3.78 19.09
N GLY A 166 -4.51 -4.41 18.16
CA GLY A 166 -5.95 -4.23 18.00
C GLY A 166 -6.36 -3.15 16.98
N LYS A 167 -5.43 -2.56 16.23
CA LYS A 167 -5.68 -1.55 15.17
C LYS A 167 -5.51 -2.15 13.77
N GLU A 168 -5.91 -3.39 13.55
CA GLU A 168 -5.64 -4.12 12.30
C GLU A 168 -6.35 -3.55 11.05
N PHE A 169 -7.34 -2.67 11.23
CA PHE A 169 -8.20 -2.24 10.11
C PHE A 169 -8.21 -0.74 9.84
#